data_cbe4298d3c4f54dae04d7a026f3797c6
#
_entry.id   cbe4298d3c4f54dae04d7a026f3797c6
#
_cell.length_a   1.000
_cell.length_b   1.000
_cell.length_c   1.000
_cell.angle_alpha   90.00
_cell.angle_beta   90.00
_cell.angle_gamma   90.00
#
_symmetry.space_group_name_H-M   'P 1'
#
loop_
_entity.id
_entity.type
_entity.pdbx_description
1 polymer ?
#
loop_
_entity_poly.entity_id
_entity_poly.type
_entity_poly.pdbx_seq_one_letter_code
_entity_poly.pdbx_strand_id
1 'polypeptide(L)'
;CIHNVEALRSVGGWDNRFITRQDSDLSMRLITQGWKLWRSDVSCVYMHKRATLTNWWKMSHRYGFWRTKVLLKHPTRFDVREILPLFGLSLLFLLPEWWWAPSAYIATLILIGLVYKSKESSNSAVFGIPLCLIILHTGFTLGLFDGLVRSGRPPSDRE
;
A
#
# COMPACT_ATOMS: atom_id res chain seq x y z
N CYS A 1 -13.67 1.97 -12.46
CA CYS A 1 -14.71 2.64 -11.65
C CYS A 1 -15.66 3.37 -12.57
N ILE A 2 -16.93 3.40 -12.20
CA ILE A 2 -17.96 4.22 -12.86
C ILE A 2 -18.35 5.31 -11.86
N HIS A 3 -18.46 6.53 -12.31
CA HIS A 3 -18.79 7.67 -11.46
C HIS A 3 -20.01 8.40 -12.01
N ASN A 4 -20.88 8.88 -11.11
CA ASN A 4 -21.93 9.83 -11.47
C ASN A 4 -21.27 11.17 -11.84
N VAL A 5 -21.65 11.75 -12.97
CA VAL A 5 -21.07 13.01 -13.48
C VAL A 5 -21.36 14.19 -12.56
N GLU A 6 -22.56 14.25 -11.99
CA GLU A 6 -22.93 15.27 -11.02
C GLU A 6 -22.08 15.19 -9.75
N ALA A 7 -21.87 13.96 -9.23
CA ALA A 7 -20.98 13.73 -8.09
C ALA A 7 -19.54 14.18 -8.39
N LEU A 8 -19.02 13.89 -9.60
CA LEU A 8 -17.69 14.36 -9.97
C LEU A 8 -17.62 15.89 -10.05
N ARG A 9 -18.63 16.53 -10.64
CA ARG A 9 -18.69 17.98 -10.74
C ARG A 9 -18.77 18.66 -9.37
N SER A 10 -19.55 18.08 -8.43
CA SER A 10 -19.71 18.64 -7.07
C SER A 10 -18.41 18.72 -6.28
N VAL A 11 -17.43 17.86 -6.57
CA VAL A 11 -16.10 17.84 -5.92
C VAL A 11 -14.97 18.39 -6.80
N GLY A 12 -15.27 18.94 -7.97
CA GLY A 12 -14.27 19.49 -8.89
C GLY A 12 -13.42 18.45 -9.62
N GLY A 13 -13.89 17.19 -9.74
CA GLY A 13 -13.18 16.12 -10.46
C GLY A 13 -11.96 15.56 -9.73
N TRP A 14 -11.00 15.04 -10.50
CA TRP A 14 -9.73 14.51 -9.96
C TRP A 14 -8.76 15.63 -9.60
N ASP A 15 -8.04 15.46 -8.51
CA ASP A 15 -6.96 16.36 -8.13
C ASP A 15 -5.67 15.99 -8.89
N ASN A 16 -5.26 16.84 -9.83
CA ASN A 16 -4.10 16.64 -10.70
C ASN A 16 -2.76 16.60 -9.96
N ARG A 17 -2.73 16.96 -8.68
CA ARG A 17 -1.53 16.85 -7.83
C ARG A 17 -1.22 15.39 -7.48
N PHE A 18 -2.23 14.51 -7.54
CA PHE A 18 -2.07 13.08 -7.28
C PHE A 18 -1.92 12.31 -8.59
N ILE A 19 -0.78 11.67 -8.81
CA ILE A 19 -0.55 10.79 -9.96
C ILE A 19 -0.95 9.35 -9.63
N THR A 20 -0.78 8.96 -8.37
CA THR A 20 -1.22 7.67 -7.83
C THR A 20 -2.11 7.94 -6.63
N ARG A 21 -3.10 7.06 -6.37
CA ARG A 21 -4.12 7.21 -5.33
C ARG A 21 -5.07 8.41 -5.50
N GLN A 22 -5.16 8.94 -6.68
CA GLN A 22 -6.16 9.94 -7.05
C GLN A 22 -7.59 9.46 -6.82
N ASP A 23 -7.85 8.16 -7.01
CA ASP A 23 -9.08 7.47 -6.68
C ASP A 23 -9.41 7.52 -5.18
N SER A 24 -8.39 7.38 -4.35
CA SER A 24 -8.52 7.47 -2.90
C SER A 24 -8.87 8.88 -2.42
N ASP A 25 -8.22 9.89 -2.97
CA ASP A 25 -8.54 11.30 -2.68
C ASP A 25 -9.96 11.65 -3.14
N LEU A 26 -10.30 11.28 -4.38
CA LEU A 26 -11.63 11.51 -4.94
C LEU A 26 -12.72 10.85 -4.08
N SER A 27 -12.51 9.59 -3.68
CA SER A 27 -13.45 8.86 -2.83
C SER A 27 -13.70 9.57 -1.51
N MET A 28 -12.65 10.11 -0.87
CA MET A 28 -12.80 10.86 0.39
C MET A 28 -13.59 12.15 0.19
N ARG A 29 -13.31 12.91 -0.88
CA ARG A 29 -14.05 14.14 -1.17
C ARG A 29 -15.53 13.87 -1.47
N LEU A 30 -15.82 12.79 -2.20
CA LEU A 30 -17.21 12.35 -2.46
C LEU A 30 -17.94 11.98 -1.17
N ILE A 31 -17.32 11.19 -0.30
CA ILE A 31 -17.91 10.81 1.01
C ILE A 31 -18.17 12.05 1.87
N THR A 32 -17.23 12.98 1.91
CA THR A 32 -17.38 14.24 2.67
C THR A 32 -18.54 15.10 2.18
N GLN A 33 -18.86 15.01 0.89
CA GLN A 33 -20.03 15.68 0.28
C GLN A 33 -21.34 14.87 0.42
N GLY A 34 -21.31 13.75 1.15
CA GLY A 34 -22.49 12.92 1.38
C GLY A 34 -22.80 11.88 0.30
N TRP A 35 -21.94 11.76 -0.73
CA TRP A 35 -22.09 10.73 -1.75
C TRP A 35 -21.75 9.34 -1.21
N LYS A 36 -22.47 8.31 -1.68
CA LYS A 36 -22.24 6.92 -1.30
C LYS A 36 -21.36 6.21 -2.31
N LEU A 37 -20.42 5.42 -1.84
CA LEU A 37 -19.60 4.52 -2.67
C LEU A 37 -20.17 3.11 -2.60
N TRP A 38 -20.36 2.52 -3.78
CA TRP A 38 -20.84 1.14 -3.90
C TRP A 38 -19.77 0.24 -4.46
N ARG A 39 -19.70 -0.98 -3.95
CA ARG A 39 -18.86 -2.03 -4.51
C ARG A 39 -19.75 -3.10 -5.10
N SER A 40 -19.53 -3.42 -6.38
CA SER A 40 -20.21 -4.49 -7.08
C SER A 40 -19.35 -5.75 -7.05
N ASP A 41 -19.97 -6.88 -6.78
CA ASP A 41 -19.39 -8.23 -6.88
C ASP A 41 -19.59 -8.84 -8.28
N VAL A 42 -20.50 -8.28 -9.07
CA VAL A 42 -20.79 -8.72 -10.44
C VAL A 42 -19.73 -8.26 -11.44
N SER A 43 -19.04 -7.13 -11.16
CA SER A 43 -18.04 -6.57 -12.07
C SER A 43 -16.64 -7.08 -11.72
N CYS A 44 -16.02 -7.79 -12.67
CA CYS A 44 -14.66 -8.33 -12.50
C CYS A 44 -13.72 -7.68 -13.52
N VAL A 45 -12.50 -7.38 -13.07
CA VAL A 45 -11.41 -6.86 -13.91
C VAL A 45 -10.17 -7.72 -13.72
N TYR A 46 -9.65 -8.27 -14.81
CA TYR A 46 -8.40 -8.99 -14.80
C TYR A 46 -7.22 -8.02 -14.84
N MET A 47 -6.34 -8.12 -13.87
CA MET A 47 -5.17 -7.25 -13.77
C MET A 47 -3.88 -8.05 -13.89
N HIS A 48 -3.00 -7.64 -14.81
CA HIS A 48 -1.65 -8.17 -14.88
C HIS A 48 -0.83 -7.70 -13.65
N LYS A 49 -0.32 -8.66 -12.90
CA LYS A 49 0.57 -8.38 -11.76
C LYS A 49 1.97 -8.05 -12.27
N ARG A 50 2.75 -7.40 -11.41
CA ARG A 50 4.14 -7.08 -11.72
C ARG A 50 5.00 -8.34 -11.65
N ALA A 51 5.77 -8.58 -12.72
CA ALA A 51 6.55 -9.81 -12.87
C ALA A 51 7.95 -9.75 -12.24
N THR A 52 8.45 -8.56 -11.87
CA THR A 52 9.81 -8.40 -11.34
C THR A 52 9.81 -7.79 -9.93
N LEU A 53 10.78 -8.19 -9.10
CA LEU A 53 10.96 -7.65 -7.75
C LEU A 53 11.26 -6.14 -7.77
N THR A 54 11.99 -5.67 -8.78
CA THR A 54 12.25 -4.22 -8.96
C THR A 54 10.96 -3.44 -9.17
N ASN A 55 10.05 -3.94 -10.02
CA ASN A 55 8.76 -3.29 -10.23
C ASN A 55 7.85 -3.40 -9.00
N TRP A 56 8.00 -4.48 -8.23
CA TRP A 56 7.31 -4.66 -6.96
C TRP A 56 7.79 -3.65 -5.91
N TRP A 57 9.10 -3.44 -5.80
CA TRP A 57 9.71 -2.41 -4.96
C TRP A 57 9.26 -1.00 -5.35
N LYS A 58 9.40 -0.63 -6.63
CA LYS A 58 8.96 0.69 -7.12
C LYS A 58 7.49 0.96 -6.83
N MET A 59 6.63 -0.06 -6.98
CA MET A 59 5.23 0.04 -6.62
C MET A 59 5.02 0.28 -5.13
N SER A 60 5.70 -0.51 -4.29
CA SER A 60 5.56 -0.43 -2.82
C SER A 60 5.96 0.94 -2.32
N HIS A 61 7.12 1.44 -2.76
CA HIS A 61 7.62 2.77 -2.42
C HIS A 61 6.65 3.87 -2.86
N ARG A 62 6.19 3.83 -4.12
CA ARG A 62 5.21 4.79 -4.64
C ARG A 62 3.90 4.77 -3.84
N TYR A 63 3.43 3.60 -3.43
CA TYR A 63 2.22 3.48 -2.63
C TYR A 63 2.37 4.08 -1.24
N GLY A 64 3.53 3.90 -0.60
CA GLY A 64 3.84 4.56 0.67
C GLY A 64 3.90 6.08 0.52
N PHE A 65 4.64 6.58 -0.45
CA PHE A 65 4.79 8.02 -0.73
C PHE A 65 3.43 8.71 -0.90
N TRP A 66 2.63 8.25 -1.84
CA TRP A 66 1.32 8.85 -2.10
C TRP A 66 0.32 8.60 -0.98
N ARG A 67 0.51 7.54 -0.17
CA ARG A 67 -0.29 7.32 1.04
C ARG A 67 -0.09 8.44 2.05
N THR A 68 1.15 8.84 2.29
CA THR A 68 1.46 9.98 3.15
C THR A 68 0.78 11.26 2.66
N LYS A 69 0.84 11.55 1.36
CA LYS A 69 0.17 12.74 0.79
C LYS A 69 -1.35 12.71 1.00
N VAL A 70 -1.98 11.55 0.83
CA VAL A 70 -3.42 11.37 1.10
C VAL A 70 -3.72 11.55 2.58
N LEU A 71 -2.91 11.01 3.49
CA LEU A 71 -3.11 11.13 4.94
C LEU A 71 -2.95 12.57 5.42
N LEU A 72 -1.98 13.31 4.88
CA LEU A 72 -1.81 14.73 5.19
C LEU A 72 -3.00 15.57 4.74
N LYS A 73 -3.65 15.19 3.64
CA LYS A 73 -4.86 15.87 3.14
C LYS A 73 -6.13 15.40 3.86
N HIS A 74 -6.20 14.12 4.21
CA HIS A 74 -7.37 13.48 4.83
C HIS A 74 -6.96 12.69 6.09
N PRO A 75 -6.70 13.34 7.23
CA PRO A 75 -6.21 12.68 8.46
C PRO A 75 -7.16 11.62 9.01
N THR A 76 -8.46 11.78 8.80
CA THR A 76 -9.50 10.83 9.24
C THR A 76 -9.39 9.45 8.58
N ARG A 77 -8.59 9.33 7.51
CA ARG A 77 -8.34 8.07 6.81
C ARG A 77 -7.21 7.25 7.42
N PHE A 78 -6.63 7.68 8.50
CA PHE A 78 -5.57 6.97 9.17
C PHE A 78 -6.04 5.60 9.67
N ASP A 79 -5.30 4.54 9.32
CA ASP A 79 -5.51 3.18 9.84
C ASP A 79 -4.22 2.73 10.52
N VAL A 80 -4.32 2.31 11.79
CA VAL A 80 -3.19 1.80 12.58
C VAL A 80 -2.47 0.64 11.90
N ARG A 81 -3.18 -0.16 11.10
CA ARG A 81 -2.60 -1.27 10.32
C ARG A 81 -1.52 -0.84 9.34
N GLU A 82 -1.52 0.41 8.93
CA GLU A 82 -0.53 0.96 7.99
C GLU A 82 0.80 1.27 8.65
N ILE A 83 0.82 1.43 9.97
CA ILE A 83 2.04 1.63 10.75
C ILE A 83 2.66 0.29 11.18
N LEU A 84 1.89 -0.80 11.19
CA LEU A 84 2.40 -2.12 11.59
C LEU A 84 3.71 -2.52 10.87
N PRO A 85 3.85 -2.36 9.54
CA PRO A 85 5.10 -2.63 8.85
C PRO A 85 6.27 -1.74 9.32
N LEU A 86 5.97 -0.49 9.68
CA LEU A 86 6.95 0.45 10.23
C LEU A 86 7.47 -0.04 11.59
N PHE A 87 6.57 -0.46 12.48
CA PHE A 87 6.95 -1.04 13.76
C PHE A 87 7.80 -2.30 13.59
N GLY A 88 7.40 -3.22 12.69
CA GLY A 88 8.17 -4.43 12.42
C GLY A 88 9.59 -4.16 11.94
N LEU A 89 9.78 -3.14 11.11
CA LEU A 89 11.11 -2.75 10.63
C LEU A 89 11.91 -1.94 11.65
N SER A 90 11.28 -1.07 12.42
CA SER A 90 11.99 -0.29 13.45
C SER A 90 12.45 -1.15 14.61
N LEU A 91 11.74 -2.23 14.93
CA LEU A 91 12.17 -3.21 15.92
C LEU A 91 13.47 -3.94 15.52
N LEU A 92 13.79 -4.01 14.22
CA LEU A 92 15.07 -4.55 13.74
C LEU A 92 16.27 -3.70 14.19
N PHE A 93 16.08 -2.43 14.53
CA PHE A 93 17.14 -1.48 14.83
C PHE A 93 17.22 -1.08 16.31
N LEU A 94 16.19 -1.39 17.09
CA LEU A 94 16.01 -0.69 18.35
C LEU A 94 16.69 -1.32 19.56
N LEU A 95 16.97 -2.61 19.66
CA LEU A 95 17.68 -3.14 20.83
C LEU A 95 18.20 -4.59 20.61
N PRO A 96 19.42 -4.92 21.02
CA PRO A 96 19.92 -6.31 21.03
C PRO A 96 19.05 -7.27 21.85
N GLU A 97 18.36 -6.75 22.85
CA GLU A 97 17.50 -7.52 23.77
C GLU A 97 16.16 -7.92 23.14
N TRP A 98 15.76 -7.30 22.03
CA TRP A 98 14.48 -7.54 21.37
C TRP A 98 14.60 -8.42 20.12
N TRP A 99 15.66 -9.21 20.01
CA TRP A 99 15.91 -10.12 18.87
C TRP A 99 14.74 -11.08 18.56
N TRP A 100 13.91 -11.38 19.54
CA TRP A 100 12.73 -12.22 19.36
C TRP A 100 11.65 -11.58 18.46
N ALA A 101 11.55 -10.25 18.42
CA ALA A 101 10.53 -9.55 17.62
C ALA A 101 10.78 -9.67 16.10
N PRO A 102 12.00 -9.41 15.56
CA PRO A 102 12.30 -9.72 14.16
C PRO A 102 12.21 -11.22 13.86
N SER A 103 12.56 -12.09 14.80
CA SER A 103 12.42 -13.54 14.62
C SER A 103 10.96 -13.96 14.51
N ALA A 104 10.08 -13.42 15.34
CA ALA A 104 8.64 -13.65 15.27
C ALA A 104 8.03 -13.11 13.94
N TYR A 105 8.50 -11.94 13.47
CA TYR A 105 8.09 -11.40 12.18
C TYR A 105 8.49 -12.34 11.04
N ILE A 106 9.74 -12.79 10.97
CA ILE A 106 10.20 -13.72 9.93
C ILE A 106 9.46 -15.06 10.02
N ALA A 107 9.27 -15.60 11.23
CA ALA A 107 8.49 -16.82 11.42
C ALA A 107 7.05 -16.71 10.91
N THR A 108 6.40 -15.55 11.15
CA THR A 108 5.06 -15.25 10.63
C THR A 108 5.03 -15.23 9.11
N LEU A 109 6.03 -14.60 8.47
CA LEU A 109 6.12 -14.57 7.01
C LEU A 109 6.31 -15.97 6.42
N ILE A 110 7.14 -16.80 7.03
CA ILE A 110 7.35 -18.19 6.61
C ILE A 110 6.05 -19.00 6.78
N LEU A 111 5.35 -18.84 7.90
CA LEU A 111 4.07 -19.49 8.13
C LEU A 111 3.03 -19.12 7.04
N ILE A 112 2.96 -17.84 6.68
CA ILE A 112 2.11 -17.39 5.58
C ILE A 112 2.51 -18.10 4.27
N GLY A 113 3.80 -18.17 3.96
CA GLY A 113 4.32 -18.90 2.78
C GLY A 113 3.92 -20.38 2.77
N LEU A 114 4.00 -21.05 3.92
CA LEU A 114 3.60 -22.45 4.08
C LEU A 114 2.09 -22.67 3.89
N VAL A 115 1.26 -21.77 4.44
CA VAL A 115 -0.20 -21.81 4.26
C VAL A 115 -0.56 -21.65 2.78
N TYR A 116 0.08 -20.73 2.06
CA TYR A 116 -0.17 -20.55 0.62
C TYR A 116 0.36 -21.73 -0.21
N LYS A 117 1.51 -22.32 0.16
CA LYS A 117 1.98 -23.57 -0.46
C LYS A 117 0.92 -24.67 -0.38
N SER A 118 0.31 -24.84 0.78
CA SER A 118 -0.73 -25.85 0.99
C SER A 118 -1.93 -25.66 0.05
N LYS A 119 -2.27 -24.41 -0.30
CA LYS A 119 -3.39 -24.09 -1.19
C LYS A 119 -3.07 -24.22 -2.67
N GLU A 120 -1.85 -23.84 -3.09
CA GLU A 120 -1.47 -23.70 -4.51
C GLU A 120 -0.49 -24.80 -4.99
N SER A 121 -0.07 -25.70 -4.10
CA SER A 121 0.91 -26.79 -4.37
C SER A 121 2.26 -26.30 -4.95
N SER A 122 2.59 -25.02 -4.82
CA SER A 122 3.81 -24.44 -5.35
C SER A 122 4.89 -24.30 -4.28
N ASN A 123 6.00 -24.99 -4.43
CA ASN A 123 7.14 -24.89 -3.50
C ASN A 123 7.77 -23.50 -3.49
N SER A 124 7.69 -22.74 -4.58
CA SER A 124 8.21 -21.38 -4.66
C SER A 124 7.46 -20.39 -3.77
N ALA A 125 6.23 -20.69 -3.37
CA ALA A 125 5.43 -19.85 -2.47
C ALA A 125 6.06 -19.71 -1.08
N VAL A 126 6.76 -20.74 -0.59
CA VAL A 126 7.37 -20.73 0.75
C VAL A 126 8.39 -19.63 0.93
N PHE A 127 9.19 -19.36 -0.10
CA PHE A 127 10.22 -18.30 -0.06
C PHE A 127 9.81 -17.04 -0.83
N GLY A 128 9.06 -17.19 -1.91
CA GLY A 128 8.64 -16.09 -2.76
C GLY A 128 7.67 -15.13 -2.06
N ILE A 129 6.71 -15.65 -1.30
CA ILE A 129 5.74 -14.82 -0.57
C ILE A 129 6.42 -14.01 0.55
N PRO A 130 7.23 -14.62 1.46
CA PRO A 130 7.99 -13.87 2.44
C PRO A 130 8.86 -12.77 1.81
N LEU A 131 9.60 -13.09 0.75
CA LEU A 131 10.44 -12.11 0.06
C LEU A 131 9.61 -10.94 -0.50
N CYS A 132 8.50 -11.23 -1.17
CA CYS A 132 7.62 -10.19 -1.69
C CYS A 132 7.02 -9.31 -0.58
N LEU A 133 6.68 -9.90 0.58
CA LEU A 133 6.16 -9.16 1.73
C LEU A 133 7.22 -8.28 2.38
N ILE A 134 8.46 -8.77 2.53
CA ILE A 134 9.58 -7.96 3.02
C ILE A 134 9.81 -6.75 2.11
N ILE A 135 9.87 -6.97 0.80
CA ILE A 135 10.02 -5.90 -0.18
C ILE A 135 8.86 -4.92 -0.11
N LEU A 136 7.63 -5.42 0.02
CA LEU A 136 6.42 -4.60 0.14
C LEU A 136 6.49 -3.72 1.40
N HIS A 137 6.76 -4.30 2.55
CA HIS A 137 6.79 -3.57 3.82
C HIS A 137 7.94 -2.56 3.86
N THR A 138 9.14 -2.94 3.43
CA THR A 138 10.29 -2.04 3.40
C THR A 138 10.07 -0.90 2.42
N GLY A 139 9.68 -1.21 1.18
CA GLY A 139 9.41 -0.19 0.17
C GLY A 139 8.29 0.76 0.57
N PHE A 140 7.19 0.24 1.14
CA PHE A 140 6.08 1.06 1.62
C PHE A 140 6.51 1.99 2.76
N THR A 141 7.26 1.48 3.74
CA THR A 141 7.77 2.24 4.87
C THR A 141 8.68 3.38 4.42
N LEU A 142 9.66 3.08 3.56
CA LEU A 142 10.55 4.11 3.01
C LEU A 142 9.78 5.14 2.18
N GLY A 143 8.76 4.69 1.45
CA GLY A 143 7.86 5.56 0.74
C GLY A 143 7.06 6.50 1.65
N LEU A 144 6.60 6.02 2.82
CA LEU A 144 5.93 6.87 3.81
C LEU A 144 6.86 8.01 4.27
N PHE A 145 8.11 7.71 4.61
CA PHE A 145 9.08 8.70 5.02
C PHE A 145 9.43 9.68 3.90
N ASP A 146 9.71 9.17 2.69
CA ASP A 146 9.99 10.03 1.53
C ASP A 146 8.80 10.97 1.24
N GLY A 147 7.57 10.50 1.44
CA GLY A 147 6.36 11.30 1.32
C GLY A 147 6.23 12.43 2.35
N LEU A 148 6.83 12.29 3.55
CA LEU A 148 6.88 13.37 4.53
C LEU A 148 7.87 14.48 4.13
N VAL A 149 9.03 14.08 3.63
CA VAL A 149 10.15 14.99 3.38
C VAL A 149 10.08 15.63 1.99
N ARG A 150 9.73 14.86 0.97
CA ARG A 150 9.74 15.29 -0.42
C ARG A 150 8.44 15.97 -0.82
N SER A 151 8.53 17.16 -1.38
CA SER A 151 7.36 17.91 -1.87
C SER A 151 6.88 17.51 -3.28
N GLY A 152 7.78 16.98 -4.13
CA GLY A 152 7.51 16.60 -5.52
C GLY A 152 7.03 15.15 -5.69
N ARG A 153 7.34 14.56 -6.85
CA ARG A 153 7.07 13.16 -7.19
C ARG A 153 8.15 12.23 -6.64
N PRO A 154 7.82 10.99 -6.27
CA PRO A 154 8.85 10.03 -5.88
C PRO A 154 9.64 9.52 -7.09
N PRO A 155 10.90 9.09 -6.91
CA PRO A 155 11.71 8.49 -8.00
C PRO A 155 11.10 7.20 -8.56
N SER A 156 10.20 6.58 -7.81
CA SER A 156 9.49 5.35 -8.19
C SER A 156 8.23 5.60 -9.02
N ASP A 157 7.91 6.86 -9.32
CA ASP A 157 6.71 7.17 -10.10
C ASP A 157 6.86 6.77 -11.57
N ARG A 158 5.73 6.68 -12.26
CA ARG A 158 5.72 6.40 -13.70
C ARG A 158 6.06 7.69 -14.44
N GLU A 159 6.87 7.56 -15.45
CA GLU A 159 7.10 8.58 -16.46
C GLU A 159 5.84 8.85 -17.27
#